data_cbf5256908f86dad3c7fcf1be3e8fe2b
#
_entry.id   cbf5256908f86dad3c7fcf1be3e8fe2b
#
_cell.length_a   1.000
_cell.length_b   1.000
_cell.length_c   1.000
_cell.angle_alpha   90.00
_cell.angle_beta   90.00
_cell.angle_gamma   90.00
#
_symmetry.space_group_name_H-M   'P 1'
#
loop_
_entity.id
_entity.type
_entity.pdbx_description
1 polymer ?
#
loop_
_entity_poly.entity_id
_entity_poly.type
_entity_poly.pdbx_seq_one_letter_code
_entity_poly.pdbx_strand_id
1 'polypeptide(L)'
;PMEELGFHNVGYGCATCIGNSGPLIKEISEGIKKNNLVAASVLSGNRNFEGRVHAEVKLNYLASPPLVIAYAIAGSMNIDITSEPISISKDGKEVFLKDIWPSNSEINEILKSSLTSEQFKKSYENIYDGEQEWKNIDVAKNNQYEWDESTYIANPPYFEDMSENDIVIDEIKSARVLAYLGDSVTTDHISPAGNIKENSPAGKYLISKNVQPNQFNSYGSRRGNHQVMMR
;
A
#
# COMPACT_ATOMS: atom_id res chain seq x y z
N PRO A 1 -12.84 -20.97 2.83
CA PRO A 1 -11.79 -21.80 2.19
C PRO A 1 -10.41 -21.14 2.22
N MET A 2 -10.27 -19.86 1.80
CA MET A 2 -8.96 -19.18 1.78
C MET A 2 -8.37 -19.00 3.18
N GLU A 3 -9.17 -18.65 4.17
CA GLU A 3 -8.75 -18.53 5.57
C GLU A 3 -8.27 -19.87 6.16
N GLU A 4 -8.86 -20.97 5.75
CA GLU A 4 -8.43 -22.32 6.16
C GLU A 4 -7.04 -22.68 5.62
N LEU A 5 -6.61 -22.00 4.54
CA LEU A 5 -5.27 -22.10 3.95
C LEU A 5 -4.30 -21.04 4.50
N GLY A 6 -4.74 -20.21 5.43
CA GLY A 6 -3.91 -19.16 6.04
C GLY A 6 -3.87 -17.83 5.27
N PHE A 7 -4.76 -17.63 4.30
CA PHE A 7 -4.91 -16.36 3.60
C PHE A 7 -5.97 -15.50 4.29
N HIS A 8 -5.58 -14.37 4.81
CA HIS A 8 -6.46 -13.49 5.55
C HIS A 8 -6.65 -12.17 4.81
N ASN A 9 -7.87 -11.62 4.89
CA ASN A 9 -8.11 -10.26 4.48
C ASN A 9 -7.52 -9.31 5.55
N VAL A 10 -6.56 -8.48 5.16
CA VAL A 10 -5.89 -7.54 6.07
C VAL A 10 -6.28 -6.09 5.81
N GLY A 11 -7.03 -5.81 4.76
CA GLY A 11 -7.50 -4.46 4.44
C GLY A 11 -7.92 -4.31 2.99
N TYR A 12 -8.52 -3.18 2.69
CA TYR A 12 -8.93 -2.75 1.35
C TYR A 12 -8.19 -1.47 0.97
N GLY A 13 -7.88 -1.32 -0.31
CA GLY A 13 -7.28 -0.11 -0.86
C GLY A 13 -5.91 -0.29 -1.48
N CYS A 14 -5.18 0.80 -1.65
CA CYS A 14 -3.88 0.86 -2.33
C CYS A 14 -2.70 0.52 -1.41
N ALA A 15 -2.75 -0.56 -0.63
CA ALA A 15 -1.72 -0.87 0.35
C ALA A 15 -0.31 -0.97 -0.27
N THR A 16 -0.16 -1.75 -1.33
CA THR A 16 1.13 -1.95 -2.00
C THR A 16 1.51 -0.79 -2.93
N CYS A 17 0.54 -0.13 -3.56
CA CYS A 17 0.79 0.99 -4.48
C CYS A 17 1.48 2.17 -3.79
N ILE A 18 1.18 2.42 -2.52
CA ILE A 18 1.74 3.51 -1.72
C ILE A 18 2.88 3.03 -0.81
N GLY A 19 3.22 1.74 -0.84
CA GLY A 19 4.21 1.17 0.07
C GLY A 19 3.70 0.95 1.50
N ASN A 20 2.39 0.79 1.67
CA ASN A 20 1.74 0.55 2.95
C ASN A 20 1.45 -0.94 3.20
N SER A 21 2.28 -1.82 2.66
CA SER A 21 2.17 -3.27 2.88
C SER A 21 2.38 -3.67 4.35
N GLY A 22 2.83 -2.72 5.16
CA GLY A 22 3.18 -2.96 6.54
C GLY A 22 4.53 -3.67 6.72
N PRO A 23 4.99 -3.81 7.95
CA PRO A 23 6.20 -4.56 8.23
C PRO A 23 5.98 -6.06 8.03
N LEU A 24 7.02 -6.77 7.62
CA LEU A 24 7.02 -8.22 7.69
C LEU A 24 6.97 -8.68 9.16
N ILE A 25 6.37 -9.81 9.40
CA ILE A 25 6.41 -10.42 10.74
C ILE A 25 7.86 -10.62 11.16
N LYS A 26 8.13 -10.47 12.44
CA LYS A 26 9.51 -10.40 13.00
C LYS A 26 10.36 -11.59 12.58
N GLU A 27 9.81 -12.79 12.67
CA GLU A 27 10.49 -14.05 12.35
C GLU A 27 10.93 -14.11 10.89
N ILE A 28 10.10 -13.60 9.97
CA ILE A 28 10.42 -13.55 8.53
C ILE A 28 11.50 -12.50 8.26
N SER A 29 11.35 -11.29 8.83
CA SER A 29 12.36 -10.22 8.69
C SER A 29 13.74 -10.65 9.22
N GLU A 30 13.79 -11.26 10.41
CA GLU A 30 15.02 -11.78 10.98
C GLU A 30 15.61 -12.94 10.15
N GLY A 31 14.74 -13.83 9.63
CA GLY A 31 15.17 -14.93 8.75
C GLY A 31 15.82 -14.43 7.46
N ILE A 32 15.22 -13.43 6.82
CA ILE A 32 15.78 -12.81 5.61
C ILE A 32 17.15 -12.20 5.90
N LYS A 33 17.27 -11.41 6.96
CA LYS A 33 18.51 -10.71 7.33
C LYS A 33 19.61 -11.67 7.73
N LYS A 34 19.32 -12.61 8.63
CA LYS A 34 20.30 -13.56 9.18
C LYS A 34 20.87 -14.47 8.10
N ASN A 35 20.06 -14.91 7.17
CA ASN A 35 20.46 -15.87 6.15
C ASN A 35 20.71 -15.22 4.78
N ASN A 36 20.66 -13.89 4.68
CA ASN A 36 20.76 -13.12 3.43
C ASN A 36 19.89 -13.67 2.31
N LEU A 37 18.64 -13.99 2.64
CA LEU A 37 17.70 -14.58 1.70
C LEU A 37 17.24 -13.56 0.65
N VAL A 38 16.96 -14.07 -0.54
CA VAL A 38 16.26 -13.32 -1.58
C VAL A 38 14.77 -13.60 -1.46
N ALA A 39 14.07 -12.70 -0.79
CA ALA A 39 12.61 -12.77 -0.70
C ALA A 39 11.96 -12.18 -1.96
N ALA A 40 10.87 -12.80 -2.40
CA ALA A 40 10.07 -12.36 -3.51
C ALA A 40 8.64 -12.04 -3.06
N SER A 41 8.02 -11.04 -3.70
CA SER A 41 6.58 -10.83 -3.64
C SER A 41 5.94 -11.19 -4.96
N VAL A 42 4.76 -11.80 -4.90
CA VAL A 42 3.90 -12.05 -6.06
C VAL A 42 2.57 -11.34 -5.81
N LEU A 43 2.21 -10.43 -6.68
CA LEU A 43 1.04 -9.57 -6.47
C LEU A 43 0.30 -9.30 -7.78
N SER A 44 -0.95 -8.90 -7.70
CA SER A 44 -1.76 -8.50 -8.84
C SER A 44 -2.26 -7.06 -8.69
N GLY A 45 -2.39 -6.36 -9.82
CA GLY A 45 -2.99 -5.03 -9.85
C GLY A 45 -2.12 -3.88 -9.35
N ASN A 46 -0.86 -4.10 -8.99
CA ASN A 46 0.06 -3.03 -8.62
C ASN A 46 0.91 -2.59 -9.82
N ARG A 47 0.83 -1.32 -10.16
CA ARG A 47 1.55 -0.70 -11.27
C ARG A 47 2.95 -0.21 -10.89
N ASN A 48 3.16 0.18 -9.64
CA ASN A 48 4.36 0.88 -9.17
C ASN A 48 5.01 0.13 -8.01
N PHE A 49 5.44 -1.09 -8.23
CA PHE A 49 5.92 -1.92 -7.13
C PHE A 49 7.43 -1.86 -6.86
N GLU A 50 8.23 -1.34 -7.77
CA GLU A 50 9.68 -1.19 -7.53
C GLU A 50 9.95 -0.30 -6.33
N GLY A 51 10.59 -0.86 -5.31
CA GLY A 51 10.90 -0.17 -4.06
C GLY A 51 9.72 0.23 -3.19
N ARG A 52 8.48 -0.09 -3.61
CA ARG A 52 7.27 0.33 -2.88
C ARG A 52 6.55 -0.80 -2.15
N VAL A 53 6.78 -2.06 -2.51
CA VAL A 53 6.13 -3.18 -1.84
C VAL A 53 6.69 -3.34 -0.43
N HIS A 54 7.97 -3.63 -0.31
CA HIS A 54 8.66 -3.73 0.98
C HIS A 54 10.19 -3.65 0.79
N ALA A 55 10.88 -3.02 1.72
CA ALA A 55 12.34 -2.81 1.64
C ALA A 55 13.17 -4.11 1.69
N GLU A 56 12.65 -5.13 2.36
CA GLU A 56 13.34 -6.42 2.54
C GLU A 56 13.01 -7.41 1.40
N VAL A 57 12.11 -7.05 0.49
CA VAL A 57 11.75 -7.85 -0.69
C VAL A 57 12.54 -7.37 -1.88
N LYS A 58 13.39 -8.24 -2.42
CA LYS A 58 14.31 -7.90 -3.51
C LYS A 58 13.73 -8.14 -4.91
N LEU A 59 12.77 -9.05 -5.02
CA LEU A 59 12.13 -9.43 -6.28
C LEU A 59 10.63 -9.21 -6.18
N ASN A 60 10.05 -8.60 -7.21
CA ASN A 60 8.62 -8.34 -7.25
C ASN A 60 8.06 -8.84 -8.58
N TYR A 61 7.04 -9.69 -8.51
CA TYR A 61 6.41 -10.30 -9.68
C TYR A 61 4.95 -9.87 -9.77
N LEU A 62 4.56 -9.44 -10.97
CA LEU A 62 3.16 -9.14 -11.26
C LEU A 62 2.54 -10.35 -11.94
N ALA A 63 1.48 -10.88 -11.35
CA ALA A 63 0.78 -12.05 -11.84
C ALA A 63 -0.75 -11.86 -11.77
N SER A 64 -1.49 -12.74 -12.45
CA SER A 64 -2.95 -12.77 -12.29
C SER A 64 -3.33 -13.22 -10.87
N PRO A 65 -4.51 -12.82 -10.34
CA PRO A 65 -4.95 -13.24 -9.00
C PRO A 65 -4.86 -14.75 -8.74
N PRO A 66 -5.26 -15.64 -9.68
CA PRO A 66 -5.12 -17.08 -9.47
C PRO A 66 -3.66 -17.54 -9.34
N LEU A 67 -2.74 -16.96 -10.12
CA LEU A 67 -1.32 -17.27 -10.00
C LEU A 67 -0.70 -16.75 -8.72
N VAL A 68 -1.14 -15.61 -8.20
CA VAL A 68 -0.70 -15.12 -6.88
C VAL A 68 -1.00 -16.16 -5.81
N ILE A 69 -2.20 -16.75 -5.84
CA ILE A 69 -2.59 -17.82 -4.91
C ILE A 69 -1.74 -19.07 -5.13
N ALA A 70 -1.54 -19.48 -6.37
CA ALA A 70 -0.76 -20.68 -6.69
C ALA A 70 0.70 -20.56 -6.21
N TYR A 71 1.36 -19.43 -6.43
CA TYR A 71 2.72 -19.19 -5.93
C TYR A 71 2.77 -19.06 -4.39
N ALA A 72 1.72 -18.53 -3.77
CA ALA A 72 1.65 -18.49 -2.32
C ALA A 72 1.51 -19.91 -1.72
N ILE A 73 0.80 -20.82 -2.38
CA ILE A 73 0.72 -22.23 -2.00
C ILE A 73 2.06 -22.93 -2.22
N ALA A 74 2.73 -22.67 -3.35
CA ALA A 74 4.04 -23.24 -3.65
C ALA A 74 5.14 -22.75 -2.69
N GLY A 75 5.00 -21.53 -2.14
CA GLY A 75 5.95 -20.95 -1.19
C GLY A 75 7.31 -20.58 -1.78
N SER A 76 7.49 -20.72 -3.09
CA SER A 76 8.76 -20.45 -3.77
C SER A 76 8.51 -19.96 -5.20
N MET A 77 9.37 -19.06 -5.65
CA MET A 77 9.45 -18.67 -7.07
C MET A 77 10.43 -19.54 -7.87
N ASN A 78 11.24 -20.35 -7.20
CA ASN A 78 12.18 -21.27 -7.81
C ASN A 78 11.52 -22.61 -8.10
N ILE A 79 10.46 -22.58 -8.89
CA ILE A 79 9.63 -23.73 -9.29
C ILE A 79 9.13 -23.54 -10.71
N ASP A 80 9.18 -24.58 -11.50
CA ASP A 80 8.40 -24.64 -12.75
C ASP A 80 6.95 -25.04 -12.41
N ILE A 81 6.11 -24.03 -12.18
CA ILE A 81 4.71 -24.20 -11.78
C ILE A 81 3.87 -24.97 -12.80
N THR A 82 4.37 -25.14 -14.05
CA THR A 82 3.68 -25.86 -15.11
C THR A 82 3.93 -27.36 -15.08
N SER A 83 5.05 -27.80 -14.51
CA SER A 83 5.50 -29.18 -14.54
C SER A 83 5.77 -29.78 -13.15
N GLU A 84 6.07 -28.96 -12.17
CA GLU A 84 6.38 -29.39 -10.81
C GLU A 84 5.15 -29.29 -9.88
N PRO A 85 5.06 -30.15 -8.85
CA PRO A 85 3.98 -30.06 -7.88
C PRO A 85 4.12 -28.80 -7.02
N ILE A 86 3.02 -28.08 -6.86
CA ILE A 86 2.95 -26.84 -6.04
C ILE A 86 2.75 -27.14 -4.56
N SER A 87 2.29 -28.32 -4.21
CA SER A 87 2.03 -28.74 -2.83
C SER A 87 1.88 -30.25 -2.72
N ILE A 88 1.80 -30.71 -1.49
CA ILE A 88 1.42 -32.10 -1.16
C ILE A 88 0.14 -32.05 -0.33
N SER A 89 -0.87 -32.80 -0.74
CA SER A 89 -2.14 -32.90 -0.02
C SER A 89 -1.98 -33.62 1.32
N LYS A 90 -2.98 -33.52 2.18
CA LYS A 90 -2.99 -34.23 3.48
C LYS A 90 -2.85 -35.74 3.34
N ASP A 91 -3.26 -36.29 2.20
CA ASP A 91 -3.17 -37.72 1.88
C ASP A 91 -1.82 -38.11 1.25
N GLY A 92 -0.87 -37.19 1.23
CA GLY A 92 0.48 -37.41 0.68
C GLY A 92 0.56 -37.41 -0.85
N LYS A 93 -0.46 -36.94 -1.56
CA LYS A 93 -0.47 -36.84 -3.03
C LYS A 93 0.08 -35.51 -3.48
N GLU A 94 0.85 -35.54 -4.56
CA GLU A 94 1.31 -34.34 -5.24
C GLU A 94 0.13 -33.58 -5.85
N VAL A 95 0.14 -32.25 -5.65
CA VAL A 95 -0.86 -31.34 -6.21
C VAL A 95 -0.19 -30.42 -7.21
N PHE A 96 -0.66 -30.44 -8.44
CA PHE A 96 -0.16 -29.63 -9.54
C PHE A 96 -1.08 -28.42 -9.80
N LEU A 97 -0.58 -27.43 -10.51
CA LEU A 97 -1.37 -26.26 -10.91
C LEU A 97 -2.68 -26.64 -11.61
N LYS A 98 -2.63 -27.64 -12.51
CA LYS A 98 -3.79 -28.14 -13.25
C LYS A 98 -4.90 -28.68 -12.35
N ASP A 99 -4.56 -29.16 -11.14
CA ASP A 99 -5.50 -29.79 -10.22
C ASP A 99 -6.31 -28.72 -9.43
N ILE A 100 -5.79 -27.50 -9.34
CA ILE A 100 -6.44 -26.36 -8.67
C ILE A 100 -6.94 -25.29 -9.64
N TRP A 101 -6.59 -25.38 -10.93
CA TRP A 101 -6.97 -24.38 -11.91
C TRP A 101 -8.44 -24.54 -12.31
N PRO A 102 -9.29 -23.52 -12.06
CA PRO A 102 -10.70 -23.65 -12.37
C PRO A 102 -10.97 -23.68 -13.87
N SER A 103 -11.91 -24.52 -14.27
CA SER A 103 -12.44 -24.52 -15.63
C SER A 103 -13.32 -23.29 -15.88
N ASN A 104 -13.47 -22.90 -17.15
CA ASN A 104 -14.38 -21.82 -17.52
C ASN A 104 -15.83 -22.10 -17.11
N SER A 105 -16.25 -23.37 -17.08
CA SER A 105 -17.59 -23.76 -16.61
C SER A 105 -17.77 -23.46 -15.12
N GLU A 106 -16.81 -23.87 -14.29
CA GLU A 106 -16.82 -23.60 -12.84
C GLU A 106 -16.83 -22.11 -12.56
N ILE A 107 -15.98 -21.34 -13.26
CA ILE A 107 -15.97 -19.88 -13.14
C ILE A 107 -17.34 -19.28 -13.46
N ASN A 108 -17.96 -19.70 -14.56
CA ASN A 108 -19.26 -19.19 -14.98
C ASN A 108 -20.39 -19.58 -14.00
N GLU A 109 -20.34 -20.78 -13.43
CA GLU A 109 -21.32 -21.21 -12.42
C GLU A 109 -21.20 -20.37 -11.14
N ILE A 110 -19.96 -20.15 -10.67
CA ILE A 110 -19.71 -19.30 -9.50
C ILE A 110 -20.14 -17.86 -9.77
N LEU A 111 -19.82 -17.30 -10.93
CA LEU A 111 -20.25 -15.94 -11.31
C LEU A 111 -21.79 -15.82 -11.31
N LYS A 112 -22.49 -16.76 -11.91
CA LYS A 112 -23.96 -16.76 -11.96
C LYS A 112 -24.60 -16.89 -10.57
N SER A 113 -24.03 -17.69 -9.69
CA SER A 113 -24.55 -17.89 -8.34
C SER A 113 -24.15 -16.78 -7.37
N SER A 114 -23.00 -16.13 -7.59
CA SER A 114 -22.45 -15.16 -6.67
C SER A 114 -22.73 -13.70 -7.03
N LEU A 115 -22.85 -13.37 -8.33
CA LEU A 115 -23.15 -12.01 -8.77
C LEU A 115 -24.66 -11.80 -8.94
N THR A 116 -25.33 -11.51 -7.85
CA THR A 116 -26.77 -11.25 -7.84
C THR A 116 -27.06 -9.76 -7.61
N SER A 117 -28.22 -9.29 -8.15
CA SER A 117 -28.69 -7.93 -7.88
C SER A 117 -28.86 -7.64 -6.39
N GLU A 118 -29.18 -8.67 -5.61
CA GLU A 118 -29.36 -8.58 -4.17
C GLU A 118 -28.04 -8.30 -3.44
N GLN A 119 -26.94 -8.96 -3.87
CA GLN A 119 -25.60 -8.67 -3.34
C GLN A 119 -25.18 -7.23 -3.63
N PHE A 120 -25.42 -6.74 -4.84
CA PHE A 120 -25.15 -5.35 -5.15
C PHE A 120 -25.94 -4.40 -4.26
N LYS A 121 -27.24 -4.61 -4.11
CA LYS A 121 -28.07 -3.78 -3.22
C LYS A 121 -27.54 -3.81 -1.79
N LYS A 122 -27.23 -4.99 -1.24
CA LYS A 122 -26.70 -5.14 0.11
C LYS A 122 -25.33 -4.46 0.28
N SER A 123 -24.45 -4.55 -0.72
CA SER A 123 -23.11 -3.93 -0.67
C SER A 123 -23.16 -2.40 -0.69
N TYR A 124 -24.20 -1.83 -1.31
CA TYR A 124 -24.38 -0.38 -1.44
C TYR A 124 -25.42 0.21 -0.46
N GLU A 125 -26.13 -0.63 0.28
CA GLU A 125 -27.21 -0.21 1.20
C GLU A 125 -26.72 0.80 2.24
N ASN A 126 -25.54 0.58 2.78
CA ASN A 126 -24.93 1.37 3.85
C ASN A 126 -23.65 2.09 3.44
N ILE A 127 -23.48 2.40 2.15
CA ILE A 127 -22.23 2.95 1.62
C ILE A 127 -21.81 4.28 2.28
N TYR A 128 -22.78 5.05 2.79
CA TYR A 128 -22.55 6.33 3.47
C TYR A 128 -22.40 6.19 4.99
N ASP A 129 -22.69 5.03 5.55
CA ASP A 129 -22.71 4.87 7.00
C ASP A 129 -21.31 4.61 7.60
N GLY A 130 -20.41 4.06 6.81
CA GLY A 130 -19.11 3.60 7.27
C GLY A 130 -19.19 2.42 8.26
N GLU A 131 -18.06 1.84 8.55
CA GLU A 131 -17.94 0.77 9.56
C GLU A 131 -18.04 1.32 10.99
N GLN A 132 -18.18 0.43 11.97
CA GLN A 132 -18.35 0.84 13.37
C GLN A 132 -17.11 1.56 13.90
N GLU A 133 -15.92 1.15 13.47
CA GLU A 133 -14.64 1.79 13.78
C GLU A 133 -14.62 3.24 13.28
N TRP A 134 -15.11 3.48 12.07
CA TRP A 134 -15.24 4.83 11.51
C TRP A 134 -16.20 5.69 12.31
N LYS A 135 -17.35 5.14 12.72
CA LYS A 135 -18.36 5.84 13.53
C LYS A 135 -17.88 6.17 14.94
N ASN A 136 -16.95 5.37 15.47
CA ASN A 136 -16.39 5.54 16.81
C ASN A 136 -15.23 6.56 16.86
N ILE A 137 -14.78 7.07 15.72
CA ILE A 137 -13.75 8.12 15.71
C ILE A 137 -14.36 9.37 16.31
N ASP A 138 -13.81 9.79 17.45
CA ASP A 138 -14.18 11.04 18.09
C ASP A 138 -13.57 12.21 17.31
N VAL A 139 -14.42 13.00 16.68
CA VAL A 139 -14.01 14.18 15.92
C VAL A 139 -14.60 15.42 16.57
N ALA A 140 -13.77 16.43 16.75
CA ALA A 140 -14.23 17.74 17.19
C ALA A 140 -15.30 18.27 16.22
N LYS A 141 -16.47 18.65 16.75
CA LYS A 141 -17.59 19.21 15.99
C LYS A 141 -17.44 20.72 15.77
N ASN A 142 -16.23 21.14 15.39
CA ASN A 142 -15.91 22.55 15.15
C ASN A 142 -16.06 22.88 13.67
N ASN A 143 -16.35 24.13 13.35
CA ASN A 143 -16.41 24.62 11.97
C ASN A 143 -15.02 24.70 11.33
N GLN A 144 -13.97 24.68 12.13
CA GLN A 144 -12.58 24.70 11.69
C GLN A 144 -11.86 23.49 12.26
N TYR A 145 -10.93 22.94 11.49
CA TYR A 145 -10.08 21.84 11.92
C TYR A 145 -9.02 22.35 12.90
N GLU A 146 -8.93 21.73 14.05
CA GLU A 146 -7.87 21.98 15.03
C GLU A 146 -6.67 21.10 14.70
N TRP A 147 -5.54 21.72 14.40
CA TRP A 147 -4.32 21.02 14.02
C TRP A 147 -3.55 20.58 15.26
N ASP A 148 -3.53 19.27 15.50
CA ASP A 148 -2.67 18.68 16.51
C ASP A 148 -1.23 18.58 16.04
N GLU A 149 -0.28 18.52 16.97
CA GLU A 149 1.10 18.16 16.63
C GLU A 149 1.17 16.71 16.16
N SER A 150 1.46 16.51 14.88
CA SER A 150 1.57 15.20 14.27
C SER A 150 2.81 15.11 13.41
N THR A 151 3.49 13.95 13.46
CA THR A 151 4.59 13.63 12.54
C THR A 151 4.11 13.01 11.22
N TYR A 152 2.80 12.77 11.06
CA TYR A 152 2.18 12.25 9.84
C TYR A 152 1.50 13.32 9.01
N ILE A 153 0.77 14.23 9.67
CA ILE A 153 0.03 15.31 9.01
C ILE A 153 0.41 16.62 9.69
N ALA A 154 0.93 17.56 8.93
CA ALA A 154 1.30 18.88 9.43
C ALA A 154 0.47 19.95 8.74
N ASN A 155 0.12 21.00 9.49
CA ASN A 155 -0.52 22.17 8.91
C ASN A 155 0.38 22.74 7.79
N PRO A 156 -0.10 22.82 6.53
CA PRO A 156 0.71 23.31 5.44
C PRO A 156 0.93 24.84 5.55
N PRO A 157 2.12 25.34 5.20
CA PRO A 157 2.44 26.76 5.35
C PRO A 157 1.77 27.66 4.31
N TYR A 158 1.03 27.09 3.36
CA TYR A 158 0.42 27.86 2.26
C TYR A 158 -0.65 28.85 2.69
N PHE A 159 -1.21 28.66 3.87
CA PHE A 159 -2.31 29.48 4.40
C PHE A 159 -1.87 30.38 5.56
N GLU A 160 -0.58 30.36 5.89
CA GLU A 160 -0.01 31.33 6.81
C GLU A 160 -0.14 32.72 6.17
N ASP A 161 -0.54 33.71 6.94
CA ASP A 161 -0.74 35.09 6.49
C ASP A 161 -1.88 35.33 5.48
N MET A 162 -2.78 34.37 5.27
CA MET A 162 -4.00 34.61 4.50
C MET A 162 -4.90 35.58 5.25
N SER A 163 -5.31 36.66 4.57
CA SER A 163 -6.31 37.57 5.09
C SER A 163 -7.71 37.17 4.65
N GLU A 164 -8.74 37.53 5.44
CA GLU A 164 -10.14 37.36 5.08
C GLU A 164 -10.62 38.35 4.00
N ASN A 165 -9.76 39.29 3.64
CA ASN A 165 -10.10 40.28 2.62
C ASN A 165 -9.99 39.66 1.22
N ASP A 166 -10.81 40.19 0.30
CA ASP A 166 -10.75 39.77 -1.10
C ASP A 166 -9.34 39.90 -1.65
N ILE A 167 -8.81 38.79 -2.14
CA ILE A 167 -7.50 38.76 -2.80
C ILE A 167 -7.69 39.37 -4.19
N VAL A 168 -7.13 40.57 -4.42
CA VAL A 168 -6.99 41.10 -5.76
C VAL A 168 -5.88 40.31 -6.46
N ILE A 169 -6.25 39.57 -7.50
CA ILE A 169 -5.30 38.85 -8.32
C ILE A 169 -4.57 39.85 -9.22
N ASP A 170 -3.39 40.25 -8.84
CA ASP A 170 -2.52 41.08 -9.67
C ASP A 170 -1.81 40.25 -10.74
N GLU A 171 -1.42 40.92 -11.84
CA GLU A 171 -0.58 40.30 -12.86
C GLU A 171 0.77 39.87 -12.26
N ILE A 172 1.22 38.67 -12.58
CA ILE A 172 2.55 38.19 -12.21
C ILE A 172 3.58 38.90 -13.08
N LYS A 173 4.33 39.83 -12.48
CA LYS A 173 5.37 40.63 -13.18
C LYS A 173 6.77 40.27 -12.65
N SER A 174 7.72 40.11 -13.58
CA SER A 174 9.13 39.89 -13.26
C SER A 174 9.44 38.66 -12.42
N ALA A 175 8.53 37.66 -12.38
CA ALA A 175 8.76 36.41 -11.70
C ALA A 175 9.87 35.61 -12.41
N ARG A 176 10.69 34.95 -11.62
CA ARG A 176 11.71 34.01 -12.11
C ARG A 176 11.16 32.60 -12.17
N VAL A 177 11.57 31.85 -13.20
CA VAL A 177 11.22 30.42 -13.31
C VAL A 177 11.96 29.66 -12.22
N LEU A 178 11.21 29.02 -11.34
CA LEU A 178 11.74 28.13 -10.29
C LEU A 178 12.13 26.77 -10.86
N ALA A 179 11.27 26.19 -11.69
CA ALA A 179 11.50 24.90 -12.34
C ALA A 179 10.85 24.93 -13.74
N TYR A 180 11.58 24.44 -14.74
CA TYR A 180 11.08 24.25 -16.10
C TYR A 180 11.03 22.77 -16.39
N LEU A 181 9.82 22.18 -16.36
CA LEU A 181 9.58 20.76 -16.46
C LEU A 181 8.93 20.43 -17.80
N GLY A 182 9.23 19.26 -18.34
CA GLY A 182 8.58 18.73 -19.54
C GLY A 182 7.20 18.14 -19.24
N ASP A 183 6.60 17.54 -20.27
CA ASP A 183 5.31 16.90 -20.17
C ASP A 183 5.36 15.63 -19.29
N SER A 184 4.19 15.24 -18.74
CA SER A 184 4.00 14.01 -17.97
C SER A 184 4.83 13.90 -16.69
N VAL A 185 5.34 14.99 -16.14
CA VAL A 185 5.98 15.02 -14.83
C VAL A 185 4.91 14.96 -13.75
N THR A 186 5.07 14.01 -12.84
CA THR A 186 4.16 13.76 -11.72
C THR A 186 4.89 13.84 -10.39
N THR A 187 4.16 13.74 -9.29
CA THR A 187 4.74 13.65 -7.94
C THR A 187 5.73 12.49 -7.79
N ASP A 188 5.59 11.43 -8.56
CA ASP A 188 6.53 10.29 -8.55
C ASP A 188 7.94 10.66 -9.04
N HIS A 189 8.06 11.76 -9.80
CA HIS A 189 9.34 12.24 -10.33
C HIS A 189 10.03 13.24 -9.41
N ILE A 190 9.26 13.96 -8.60
CA ILE A 190 9.75 15.11 -7.81
C ILE A 190 9.63 14.92 -6.31
N SER A 191 8.79 14.01 -5.83
CA SER A 191 8.62 13.72 -4.40
C SER A 191 9.49 12.55 -3.98
N PRO A 192 10.04 12.56 -2.76
CA PRO A 192 10.73 11.41 -2.24
C PRO A 192 9.76 10.23 -2.08
N ALA A 193 10.25 9.01 -2.30
CA ALA A 193 9.49 7.78 -2.20
C ALA A 193 10.30 6.68 -1.48
N GLY A 194 9.63 5.59 -1.11
CA GLY A 194 10.25 4.47 -0.42
C GLY A 194 10.47 4.73 1.07
N ASN A 195 11.36 3.95 1.67
CA ASN A 195 11.63 4.00 3.10
C ASN A 195 12.49 5.20 3.50
N ILE A 196 12.18 5.76 4.66
CA ILE A 196 12.97 6.82 5.27
C ILE A 196 14.16 6.19 5.98
N LYS A 197 15.38 6.53 5.55
CA LYS A 197 16.62 6.05 6.18
C LYS A 197 16.91 6.86 7.43
N GLU A 198 17.42 6.20 8.47
CA GLU A 198 17.74 6.82 9.76
C GLU A 198 18.71 7.99 9.62
N ASN A 199 19.75 7.83 8.79
CA ASN A 199 20.76 8.85 8.58
C ASN A 199 20.38 9.93 7.55
N SER A 200 19.21 9.83 6.91
CA SER A 200 18.69 10.85 5.99
C SER A 200 18.27 12.13 6.74
N PRO A 201 18.15 13.27 6.06
CA PRO A 201 17.59 14.48 6.68
C PRO A 201 16.21 14.26 7.29
N ALA A 202 15.31 13.52 6.60
CA ALA A 202 13.99 13.18 7.10
C ALA A 202 14.05 12.25 8.33
N GLY A 203 14.95 11.26 8.33
CA GLY A 203 15.15 10.37 9.47
C GLY A 203 15.62 11.13 10.70
N LYS A 204 16.62 12.00 10.55
CA LYS A 204 17.11 12.87 11.62
C LYS A 204 16.01 13.80 12.16
N TYR A 205 15.18 14.34 11.29
CA TYR A 205 14.03 15.13 11.70
C TYR A 205 13.04 14.30 12.54
N LEU A 206 12.71 13.08 12.11
CA LEU A 206 11.81 12.21 12.86
C LEU A 206 12.38 11.81 14.21
N ILE A 207 13.68 11.52 14.31
CA ILE A 207 14.37 11.27 15.57
C ILE A 207 14.26 12.49 16.50
N SER A 208 14.45 13.70 15.97
CA SER A 208 14.30 14.94 16.76
C SER A 208 12.87 15.16 17.28
N LYS A 209 11.89 14.51 16.67
CA LYS A 209 10.48 14.46 17.10
C LYS A 209 10.16 13.22 17.94
N ASN A 210 11.16 12.50 18.45
CA ASN A 210 11.03 11.29 19.27
C ASN A 210 10.40 10.09 18.56
N VAL A 211 10.38 10.06 17.22
CA VAL A 211 9.93 8.89 16.45
C VAL A 211 11.08 7.90 16.34
N GLN A 212 10.85 6.67 16.77
CA GLN A 212 11.86 5.61 16.67
C GLN A 212 12.06 5.13 15.22
N PRO A 213 13.24 4.69 14.81
CA PRO A 213 13.52 4.24 13.43
C PRO A 213 12.57 3.17 12.91
N ASN A 214 12.13 2.25 13.75
CA ASN A 214 11.16 1.20 13.42
C ASN A 214 9.72 1.73 13.21
N GLN A 215 9.47 3.00 13.56
CA GLN A 215 8.19 3.68 13.39
C GLN A 215 8.20 4.71 12.25
N PHE A 216 9.31 4.82 11.51
CA PHE A 216 9.42 5.82 10.45
C PHE A 216 8.40 5.62 9.34
N ASN A 217 8.12 4.38 9.00
CA ASN A 217 7.35 4.04 7.81
C ASN A 217 8.01 4.59 6.52
N SER A 218 7.21 4.83 5.50
CA SER A 218 7.67 5.34 4.22
C SER A 218 7.37 6.83 4.05
N TYR A 219 8.03 7.49 3.10
CA TYR A 219 7.65 8.82 2.65
C TYR A 219 6.19 8.89 2.21
N GLY A 220 5.68 7.85 1.56
CA GLY A 220 4.27 7.76 1.15
C GLY A 220 3.30 7.87 2.32
N SER A 221 3.59 7.21 3.44
CA SER A 221 2.77 7.28 4.66
C SER A 221 2.75 8.67 5.31
N ARG A 222 3.79 9.47 5.07
CA ARG A 222 3.98 10.80 5.66
C ARG A 222 3.79 11.94 4.67
N ARG A 223 3.14 11.68 3.54
CA ARG A 223 2.92 12.70 2.48
C ARG A 223 2.18 13.94 2.96
N GLY A 224 1.36 13.82 3.99
CA GLY A 224 0.69 14.95 4.64
C GLY A 224 1.59 15.80 5.52
N ASN A 225 2.87 15.48 5.65
CA ASN A 225 3.83 16.25 6.43
C ASN A 225 4.94 16.82 5.54
N HIS A 226 4.78 18.08 5.16
CA HIS A 226 5.76 18.81 4.34
C HIS A 226 7.16 18.84 5.00
N GLN A 227 7.26 18.85 6.33
CA GLN A 227 8.51 18.86 7.05
C GLN A 227 9.31 17.57 6.84
N VAL A 228 8.66 16.44 6.57
CA VAL A 228 9.30 15.19 6.19
C VAL A 228 9.62 15.18 4.69
N MET A 229 8.64 15.60 3.86
CA MET A 229 8.74 15.48 2.40
C MET A 229 9.79 16.40 1.78
N MET A 230 10.10 17.51 2.40
CA MET A 230 11.11 18.46 1.89
C MET A 230 12.54 18.15 2.33
N ARG A 231 12.73 17.10 3.11
CA ARG A 231 14.03 16.65 3.66
C ARG A 231 14.43 15.31 3.05
#